data_1b05a1a6d40cfc4030a9c09dd056bbe4
#
_entry.id   1b05a1a6d40cfc4030a9c09dd056bbe4
#
_cell.length_a   1.000
_cell.length_b   1.000
_cell.length_c   1.000
_cell.angle_alpha   90.00
_cell.angle_beta   90.00
_cell.angle_gamma   90.00
#
_symmetry.space_group_name_H-M   'P 1'
#
loop_
_entity.id
_entity.type
_entity.pdbx_description
1 polymer ?
#
loop_
_entity_poly.entity_id
_entity_poly.type
_entity_poly.pdbx_seq_one_letter_code
_entity_poly.pdbx_strand_id
1 'polypeptide(L)'
;MADLLNIILRFALYIDLLLVFGLALFGLYSFNTLLRSRPLLRGMAVTGALLSVAGLVLMTRAMSGETQLAALWPHLQMMVLETDVGLAWALRMTALAIVVIRPGLWPASLAGAIALASLAWSGHGAMDEGWLRFWHFLSDILHLLAAGAWLGALLALVLMVSGRIGDTRLRLIADAVKRFEWVGALIVLTVSVTGVMNYLFIVGPRFDGVLFGTYGLLLAIKVLAFAVMLVLAALNRFHLGPSLQRSLRDGQHLIAAKALRRSVVMELALALLIVALVAWLGTLSPDPG
;
A
#
# COMPACT_ATOMS: atom_id res chain seq x y z
N MET A 1 5.90 13.08 21.29
CA MET A 1 6.86 13.13 20.16
C MET A 1 7.20 11.74 19.64
N ALA A 2 7.46 10.75 20.50
CA ALA A 2 7.76 9.37 20.06
C ALA A 2 6.64 8.75 19.22
N ASP A 3 5.38 8.95 19.58
CA ASP A 3 4.22 8.43 18.87
C ASP A 3 4.09 9.01 17.46
N LEU A 4 4.31 10.31 17.28
CA LEU A 4 4.25 10.95 15.97
C LEU A 4 5.37 10.43 15.05
N LEU A 5 6.58 10.24 15.58
CA LEU A 5 7.70 9.69 14.82
C LEU A 5 7.40 8.25 14.37
N ASN A 6 6.78 7.44 15.24
CA ASN A 6 6.37 6.08 14.91
C ASN A 6 5.31 6.06 13.80
N ILE A 7 4.29 6.94 13.88
CA ILE A 7 3.27 7.06 12.84
C ILE A 7 3.89 7.45 11.49
N ILE A 8 4.78 8.46 11.48
CA ILE A 8 5.44 8.92 10.25
C ILE A 8 6.31 7.80 9.65
N LEU A 9 7.08 7.08 10.48
CA LEU A 9 7.92 6.00 10.02
C LEU A 9 7.09 4.84 9.45
N ARG A 10 6.00 4.45 10.11
CA ARG A 10 5.06 3.44 9.61
C ARG A 10 4.43 3.87 8.29
N PHE A 11 3.98 5.11 8.19
CA PHE A 11 3.43 5.67 6.96
C PHE A 11 4.45 5.60 5.81
N ALA A 12 5.68 6.08 6.06
CA ALA A 12 6.75 6.07 5.05
C ALA A 12 7.10 4.65 4.59
N LEU A 13 7.22 3.70 5.53
CA LEU A 13 7.49 2.29 5.23
C LEU A 13 6.35 1.66 4.43
N TYR A 14 5.09 1.91 4.80
CA TYR A 14 3.93 1.39 4.08
C TYR A 14 3.89 1.92 2.65
N ILE A 15 4.05 3.23 2.46
CA ILE A 15 4.07 3.83 1.11
C ILE A 15 5.19 3.24 0.27
N ASP A 16 6.40 3.13 0.82
CA ASP A 16 7.54 2.61 0.07
C ASP A 16 7.29 1.17 -0.40
N LEU A 17 6.91 0.26 0.51
CA LEU A 17 6.69 -1.15 0.17
C LEU A 17 5.49 -1.36 -0.77
N LEU A 18 4.38 -0.62 -0.55
CA LEU A 18 3.22 -0.63 -1.45
C LEU A 18 3.63 -0.21 -2.87
N LEU A 19 4.49 0.80 -2.99
CA LEU A 19 4.93 1.31 -4.29
C LEU A 19 6.00 0.42 -4.94
N VAL A 20 6.94 -0.16 -4.18
CA VAL A 20 7.93 -1.12 -4.73
C VAL A 20 7.20 -2.27 -5.42
N PHE A 21 6.23 -2.86 -4.74
CA PHE A 21 5.41 -3.93 -5.31
C PHE A 21 4.51 -3.42 -6.44
N GLY A 22 3.70 -2.39 -6.17
CA GLY A 22 2.63 -1.95 -7.06
C GLY A 22 3.13 -1.36 -8.38
N LEU A 23 4.22 -0.58 -8.37
CA LEU A 23 4.83 -0.05 -9.61
C LEU A 23 5.46 -1.16 -10.43
N ALA A 24 6.16 -2.11 -9.79
CA ALA A 24 6.74 -3.25 -10.50
C ALA A 24 5.64 -4.12 -11.15
N LEU A 25 4.58 -4.41 -10.41
CA LEU A 25 3.42 -5.17 -10.91
C LEU A 25 2.74 -4.44 -12.07
N PHE A 26 2.43 -3.13 -11.92
CA PHE A 26 1.82 -2.35 -12.99
C PHE A 26 2.68 -2.34 -14.25
N GLY A 27 4.00 -2.22 -14.11
CA GLY A 27 4.94 -2.28 -15.23
C GLY A 27 4.89 -3.58 -16.00
N LEU A 28 4.57 -4.72 -15.35
CA LEU A 28 4.46 -6.03 -15.99
C LEU A 28 3.29 -6.11 -16.96
N TYR A 29 2.09 -5.68 -16.55
CA TYR A 29 0.90 -5.84 -17.37
C TYR A 29 0.60 -4.63 -18.27
N SER A 30 1.13 -3.45 -17.95
CA SER A 30 0.95 -2.25 -18.78
C SER A 30 1.97 -2.12 -19.90
N PHE A 31 3.05 -2.92 -19.90
CA PHE A 31 4.19 -2.82 -20.82
C PHE A 31 4.82 -1.43 -20.88
N ASN A 32 4.71 -0.66 -19.80
CA ASN A 32 5.17 0.73 -19.77
C ASN A 32 6.68 0.81 -19.55
N THR A 33 7.39 1.37 -20.52
CA THR A 33 8.84 1.55 -20.47
C THR A 33 9.29 2.58 -19.43
N LEU A 34 8.41 3.54 -19.05
CA LEU A 34 8.72 4.55 -18.04
C LEU A 34 8.94 3.95 -16.65
N LEU A 35 8.29 2.82 -16.35
CA LEU A 35 8.41 2.13 -15.07
C LEU A 35 9.56 1.12 -15.01
N ARG A 36 10.28 0.92 -16.12
CA ARG A 36 11.50 0.09 -16.18
C ARG A 36 12.74 0.76 -15.61
N SER A 37 12.58 1.85 -14.87
CA SER A 37 13.70 2.56 -14.24
C SER A 37 14.30 1.70 -13.11
N ARG A 38 15.37 0.96 -13.44
CA ARG A 38 16.14 0.18 -12.46
C ARG A 38 16.65 1.03 -11.29
N PRO A 39 17.16 2.27 -11.51
CA PRO A 39 17.59 3.11 -10.39
C PRO A 39 16.44 3.50 -9.45
N LEU A 40 15.23 3.73 -9.97
CA LEU A 40 14.07 4.02 -9.11
C LEU A 40 13.75 2.84 -8.18
N LEU A 41 13.61 1.63 -8.72
CA LEU A 41 13.32 0.43 -7.93
C LEU A 41 14.42 0.14 -6.89
N ARG A 42 15.70 0.35 -7.26
CA ARG A 42 16.82 0.24 -6.31
C ARG A 42 16.73 1.28 -5.20
N GLY A 43 16.50 2.55 -5.56
CA GLY A 43 16.37 3.63 -4.60
C GLY A 43 15.26 3.35 -3.58
N MET A 44 14.09 2.95 -4.05
CA MET A 44 12.96 2.59 -3.18
C MET A 44 13.32 1.39 -2.28
N ALA A 45 13.91 0.32 -2.83
CA ALA A 45 14.30 -0.84 -2.02
C ALA A 45 15.33 -0.49 -0.93
N VAL A 46 16.29 0.40 -1.21
CA VAL A 46 17.23 0.92 -0.21
C VAL A 46 16.50 1.74 0.85
N THR A 47 15.58 2.63 0.43
CA THR A 47 14.76 3.43 1.36
C THR A 47 13.92 2.54 2.25
N GLY A 48 13.25 1.54 1.69
CA GLY A 48 12.46 0.57 2.46
C GLY A 48 13.30 -0.23 3.46
N ALA A 49 14.52 -0.60 3.10
CA ALA A 49 15.46 -1.27 4.01
C ALA A 49 15.85 -0.36 5.18
N LEU A 50 16.20 0.91 4.91
CA LEU A 50 16.54 1.88 5.96
C LEU A 50 15.34 2.15 6.88
N LEU A 51 14.15 2.34 6.33
CA LEU A 51 12.91 2.52 7.11
C LEU A 51 12.59 1.27 7.95
N SER A 52 12.84 0.06 7.42
CA SER A 52 12.64 -1.19 8.15
C SER A 52 13.61 -1.34 9.32
N VAL A 53 14.86 -0.94 9.15
CA VAL A 53 15.84 -0.92 10.25
C VAL A 53 15.44 0.10 11.31
N ALA A 54 15.08 1.33 10.89
CA ALA A 54 14.62 2.37 11.81
C ALA A 54 13.37 1.92 12.59
N GLY A 55 12.41 1.25 11.92
CA GLY A 55 11.22 0.71 12.56
C GLY A 55 11.51 -0.35 13.60
N LEU A 56 12.43 -1.28 13.31
CA LEU A 56 12.84 -2.30 14.27
C LEU A 56 13.50 -1.67 15.50
N VAL A 57 14.41 -0.72 15.30
CA VAL A 57 15.09 -0.01 16.40
C VAL A 57 14.08 0.75 17.27
N LEU A 58 13.13 1.49 16.67
CA LEU A 58 12.12 2.22 17.45
C LEU A 58 11.20 1.27 18.20
N MET A 59 10.78 0.16 17.59
CA MET A 59 9.96 -0.85 18.23
C MET A 59 10.67 -1.47 19.44
N THR A 60 11.94 -1.86 19.26
CA THR A 60 12.74 -2.45 20.34
C THR A 60 12.95 -1.46 21.49
N ARG A 61 13.22 -0.18 21.17
CA ARG A 61 13.31 0.89 22.19
C ARG A 61 12.01 1.09 22.96
N ALA A 62 10.87 1.07 22.27
CA ALA A 62 9.58 1.22 22.92
C ALA A 62 9.24 0.06 23.85
N MET A 63 9.68 -1.17 23.51
CA MET A 63 9.43 -2.37 24.31
C MET A 63 10.42 -2.51 25.50
N SER A 64 11.70 -2.18 25.30
CA SER A 64 12.73 -2.31 26.33
C SER A 64 12.82 -1.12 27.28
N GLY A 65 12.33 0.06 26.86
CA GLY A 65 12.55 1.33 27.58
C GLY A 65 13.97 1.88 27.49
N GLU A 66 14.89 1.16 26.84
CA GLU A 66 16.30 1.54 26.75
C GLU A 66 16.53 2.65 25.74
N THR A 67 17.37 3.62 26.13
CA THR A 67 17.72 4.76 25.27
C THR A 67 19.15 4.69 24.74
N GLN A 68 20.04 3.98 25.45
CA GLN A 68 21.44 3.84 25.07
C GLN A 68 21.62 2.65 24.09
N LEU A 69 22.39 2.86 23.03
CA LEU A 69 22.60 1.85 21.99
C LEU A 69 23.27 0.57 22.53
N ALA A 70 24.18 0.70 23.48
CA ALA A 70 24.86 -0.45 24.07
C ALA A 70 23.91 -1.35 24.87
N ALA A 71 22.97 -0.75 25.63
CA ALA A 71 21.96 -1.47 26.39
C ALA A 71 20.84 -2.03 25.47
N LEU A 72 20.58 -1.38 24.34
CA LEU A 72 19.59 -1.81 23.37
C LEU A 72 20.04 -3.04 22.54
N TRP A 73 21.35 -3.24 22.38
CA TRP A 73 21.89 -4.27 21.50
C TRP A 73 21.42 -5.70 21.83
N PRO A 74 21.45 -6.18 23.10
CA PRO A 74 20.93 -7.50 23.45
C PRO A 74 19.43 -7.65 23.10
N HIS A 75 18.63 -6.60 23.33
CA HIS A 75 17.20 -6.61 23.01
C HIS A 75 16.95 -6.67 21.49
N LEU A 76 17.78 -6.00 20.69
CA LEU A 76 17.74 -6.10 19.23
C LEU A 76 18.08 -7.52 18.75
N GLN A 77 19.12 -8.13 19.34
CA GLN A 77 19.49 -9.52 19.01
C GLN A 77 18.33 -10.48 19.34
N MET A 78 17.75 -10.40 20.52
CA MET A 78 16.60 -11.20 20.93
C MET A 78 15.40 -10.97 19.98
N MET A 79 15.09 -9.71 19.65
CA MET A 79 14.00 -9.37 18.74
C MET A 79 14.18 -10.03 17.36
N VAL A 80 15.40 -9.97 16.81
CA VAL A 80 15.68 -10.50 15.46
C VAL A 80 15.74 -12.03 15.44
N LEU A 81 16.31 -12.66 16.47
CA LEU A 81 16.63 -14.08 16.45
C LEU A 81 15.53 -14.96 17.06
N GLU A 82 14.72 -14.43 17.99
CA GLU A 82 13.83 -15.21 18.83
C GLU A 82 12.34 -14.89 18.62
N THR A 83 12.01 -13.93 17.72
CA THR A 83 10.60 -13.53 17.49
C THR A 83 10.13 -13.71 16.06
N ASP A 84 8.84 -13.95 15.88
CA ASP A 84 8.17 -13.98 14.56
C ASP A 84 8.32 -12.63 13.82
N VAL A 85 8.34 -11.51 14.56
CA VAL A 85 8.56 -10.18 14.01
C VAL A 85 9.97 -10.04 13.42
N GLY A 86 10.97 -10.60 14.09
CA GLY A 86 12.35 -10.64 13.61
C GLY A 86 12.48 -11.49 12.34
N LEU A 87 11.83 -12.65 12.30
CA LEU A 87 11.78 -13.49 11.10
C LEU A 87 11.15 -12.74 9.91
N ALA A 88 10.02 -12.09 10.13
CA ALA A 88 9.35 -11.28 9.10
C ALA A 88 10.21 -10.09 8.65
N TRP A 89 10.95 -9.46 9.58
CA TRP A 89 11.90 -8.40 9.26
C TRP A 89 13.07 -8.93 8.42
N ALA A 90 13.66 -10.07 8.77
CA ALA A 90 14.74 -10.69 8.01
C ALA A 90 14.29 -11.09 6.59
N LEU A 91 13.06 -11.63 6.47
CA LEU A 91 12.44 -11.93 5.17
C LEU A 91 12.27 -10.66 4.33
N ARG A 92 11.81 -9.56 4.92
CA ARG A 92 11.69 -8.25 4.27
C ARG A 92 13.04 -7.74 3.80
N MET A 93 14.06 -7.77 4.65
CA MET A 93 15.41 -7.33 4.29
C MET A 93 15.99 -8.14 3.14
N THR A 94 15.82 -9.45 3.16
CA THR A 94 16.25 -10.35 2.07
C THR A 94 15.52 -10.03 0.77
N ALA A 95 14.20 -9.84 0.82
CA ALA A 95 13.40 -9.47 -0.34
C ALA A 95 13.83 -8.13 -0.95
N LEU A 96 14.05 -7.11 -0.12
CA LEU A 96 14.54 -5.80 -0.57
C LEU A 96 15.95 -5.89 -1.15
N ALA A 97 16.84 -6.70 -0.57
CA ALA A 97 18.17 -6.96 -1.12
C ALA A 97 18.09 -7.60 -2.52
N ILE A 98 17.15 -8.52 -2.76
CA ILE A 98 16.89 -9.09 -4.10
C ILE A 98 16.50 -7.98 -5.09
N VAL A 99 15.64 -7.03 -4.70
CA VAL A 99 15.27 -5.89 -5.58
C VAL A 99 16.49 -5.02 -5.89
N VAL A 100 17.36 -4.76 -4.91
CA VAL A 100 18.59 -3.97 -5.12
C VAL A 100 19.53 -4.67 -6.11
N ILE A 101 19.73 -5.97 -5.96
CA ILE A 101 20.64 -6.76 -6.81
C ILE A 101 20.03 -6.98 -8.20
N ARG A 102 18.76 -7.31 -8.27
CA ARG A 102 18.01 -7.67 -9.49
C ARG A 102 16.82 -6.71 -9.72
N PRO A 103 17.02 -5.44 -10.06
CA PRO A 103 15.95 -4.43 -10.17
C PRO A 103 15.14 -4.58 -11.49
N GLY A 104 14.79 -5.80 -11.85
CA GLY A 104 13.86 -6.09 -12.95
C GLY A 104 12.42 -6.09 -12.46
N LEU A 105 11.44 -5.87 -13.36
CA LEU A 105 10.02 -5.83 -12.97
C LEU A 105 9.54 -7.14 -12.32
N TRP A 106 9.91 -8.29 -12.85
CA TRP A 106 9.55 -9.60 -12.28
C TRP A 106 10.14 -9.84 -10.89
N PRO A 107 11.49 -9.74 -10.69
CA PRO A 107 12.07 -9.88 -9.35
C PRO A 107 11.53 -8.85 -8.37
N ALA A 108 11.36 -7.59 -8.80
CA ALA A 108 10.86 -6.53 -7.94
C ALA A 108 9.38 -6.74 -7.56
N SER A 109 8.55 -7.25 -8.47
CA SER A 109 7.15 -7.58 -8.16
C SER A 109 7.07 -8.72 -7.16
N LEU A 110 7.79 -9.82 -7.36
CA LEU A 110 7.75 -10.98 -6.46
C LEU A 110 8.38 -10.67 -5.10
N ALA A 111 9.59 -10.11 -5.09
CA ALA A 111 10.26 -9.75 -3.86
C ALA A 111 9.54 -8.59 -3.13
N GLY A 112 9.02 -7.61 -3.87
CA GLY A 112 8.18 -6.55 -3.31
C GLY A 112 6.90 -7.09 -2.67
N ALA A 113 6.26 -8.10 -3.28
CA ALA A 113 5.10 -8.78 -2.68
C ALA A 113 5.46 -9.46 -1.35
N ILE A 114 6.60 -10.15 -1.29
CA ILE A 114 7.10 -10.79 -0.06
C ILE A 114 7.42 -9.73 1.01
N ALA A 115 8.12 -8.65 0.63
CA ALA A 115 8.44 -7.57 1.56
C ALA A 115 7.18 -6.90 2.10
N LEU A 116 6.17 -6.67 1.26
CA LEU A 116 4.89 -6.08 1.66
C LEU A 116 4.08 -7.03 2.54
N ALA A 117 3.98 -8.31 2.17
CA ALA A 117 3.27 -9.33 2.94
C ALA A 117 3.85 -9.51 4.35
N SER A 118 5.17 -9.32 4.54
CA SER A 118 5.83 -9.41 5.84
C SER A 118 5.30 -8.39 6.87
N LEU A 119 4.59 -7.34 6.43
CA LEU A 119 3.97 -6.38 7.34
C LEU A 119 2.80 -6.98 8.14
N ALA A 120 2.18 -8.06 7.66
CA ALA A 120 1.10 -8.74 8.38
C ALA A 120 1.56 -9.26 9.76
N TRP A 121 2.84 -9.62 9.91
CA TRP A 121 3.42 -10.03 11.20
C TRP A 121 3.52 -8.91 12.24
N SER A 122 3.39 -7.66 11.82
CA SER A 122 3.35 -6.49 12.70
C SER A 122 1.92 -6.00 12.96
N GLY A 123 0.91 -6.70 12.41
CA GLY A 123 -0.51 -6.38 12.52
C GLY A 123 -1.20 -7.14 13.65
N HIS A 124 -2.51 -6.92 13.79
CA HIS A 124 -3.36 -7.56 14.81
C HIS A 124 -3.48 -9.07 14.62
N GLY A 125 -3.39 -9.57 13.38
CA GLY A 125 -3.45 -11.00 13.08
C GLY A 125 -2.34 -11.84 13.74
N ALA A 126 -1.25 -11.20 14.16
CA ALA A 126 -0.18 -11.87 14.91
C ALA A 126 -0.60 -12.29 16.33
N MET A 127 -1.68 -11.71 16.88
CA MET A 127 -2.18 -11.96 18.23
C MET A 127 -3.22 -13.08 18.28
N ASP A 128 -3.76 -13.53 17.15
CA ASP A 128 -4.73 -14.62 17.08
C ASP A 128 -4.06 -15.99 17.19
N GLU A 129 -4.85 -17.01 17.57
CA GLU A 129 -4.39 -18.39 17.71
C GLU A 129 -5.14 -19.37 16.80
N GLY A 130 -4.51 -20.48 16.47
CA GLY A 130 -5.12 -21.61 15.76
C GLY A 130 -5.54 -21.27 14.32
N TRP A 131 -6.69 -21.82 13.90
CA TRP A 131 -7.23 -21.69 12.53
C TRP A 131 -7.65 -20.25 12.17
N LEU A 132 -8.09 -19.47 13.16
CA LEU A 132 -8.46 -18.07 12.98
C LEU A 132 -7.25 -17.21 12.56
N ARG A 133 -6.09 -17.45 13.18
CA ARG A 133 -4.83 -16.80 12.82
C ARG A 133 -4.52 -16.95 11.33
N PHE A 134 -4.67 -18.16 10.78
CA PHE A 134 -4.39 -18.42 9.37
C PHE A 134 -5.26 -17.56 8.44
N TRP A 135 -6.57 -17.49 8.69
CA TRP A 135 -7.49 -16.71 7.86
C TRP A 135 -7.29 -15.20 8.00
N HIS A 136 -6.98 -14.74 9.21
CA HIS A 136 -6.66 -13.33 9.44
C HIS A 136 -5.38 -12.93 8.69
N PHE A 137 -4.30 -13.71 8.81
CA PHE A 137 -3.06 -13.49 8.04
C PHE A 137 -3.29 -13.50 6.53
N LEU A 138 -4.05 -14.46 6.03
CA LEU A 138 -4.36 -14.53 4.61
C LEU A 138 -5.13 -13.29 4.14
N SER A 139 -6.12 -12.85 4.92
CA SER A 139 -6.89 -11.64 4.64
C SER A 139 -6.00 -10.40 4.65
N ASP A 140 -5.13 -10.23 5.66
CA ASP A 140 -4.20 -9.11 5.76
C ASP A 140 -3.23 -9.07 4.58
N ILE A 141 -2.62 -10.19 4.22
CA ILE A 141 -1.69 -10.29 3.09
C ILE A 141 -2.39 -9.92 1.79
N LEU A 142 -3.57 -10.48 1.52
CA LEU A 142 -4.34 -10.18 0.31
C LEU A 142 -4.76 -8.71 0.27
N HIS A 143 -5.14 -8.14 1.41
CA HIS A 143 -5.48 -6.72 1.54
C HIS A 143 -4.29 -5.82 1.21
N LEU A 144 -3.12 -6.10 1.78
CA LEU A 144 -1.89 -5.35 1.52
C LEU A 144 -1.47 -5.43 0.05
N LEU A 145 -1.50 -6.63 -0.54
CA LEU A 145 -1.15 -6.81 -1.95
C LEU A 145 -2.12 -6.09 -2.88
N ALA A 146 -3.41 -6.17 -2.63
CA ALA A 146 -4.41 -5.47 -3.42
C ALA A 146 -4.28 -3.94 -3.27
N ALA A 147 -4.05 -3.43 -2.06
CA ALA A 147 -3.79 -2.02 -1.80
C ALA A 147 -2.52 -1.53 -2.51
N GLY A 148 -1.44 -2.32 -2.48
CA GLY A 148 -0.19 -2.03 -3.19
C GLY A 148 -0.37 -1.99 -4.70
N ALA A 149 -1.09 -2.98 -5.26
CA ALA A 149 -1.42 -3.00 -6.68
C ALA A 149 -2.23 -1.77 -7.10
N TRP A 150 -3.19 -1.33 -6.25
CA TRP A 150 -3.99 -0.13 -6.52
C TRP A 150 -3.15 1.14 -6.45
N LEU A 151 -2.43 1.36 -5.35
CA LEU A 151 -1.61 2.55 -5.14
C LEU A 151 -0.54 2.69 -6.23
N GLY A 152 0.14 1.59 -6.59
CA GLY A 152 1.13 1.59 -7.67
C GLY A 152 0.53 1.92 -9.03
N ALA A 153 -0.66 1.38 -9.33
CA ALA A 153 -1.37 1.71 -10.57
C ALA A 153 -1.78 3.18 -10.62
N LEU A 154 -2.32 3.74 -9.52
CA LEU A 154 -2.71 5.15 -9.44
C LEU A 154 -1.50 6.06 -9.63
N LEU A 155 -0.39 5.80 -8.94
CA LEU A 155 0.83 6.59 -9.10
C LEU A 155 1.36 6.49 -10.53
N ALA A 156 1.41 5.29 -11.11
CA ALA A 156 1.85 5.09 -12.49
C ALA A 156 0.98 5.89 -13.49
N LEU A 157 -0.34 5.83 -13.35
CA LEU A 157 -1.27 6.59 -14.17
C LEU A 157 -1.08 8.10 -14.00
N VAL A 158 -0.92 8.60 -12.75
CA VAL A 158 -0.63 10.02 -12.49
C VAL A 158 0.66 10.44 -13.20
N LEU A 159 1.73 9.65 -13.11
CA LEU A 159 2.98 9.94 -13.82
C LEU A 159 2.80 9.95 -15.35
N MET A 160 1.96 9.05 -15.87
CA MET A 160 1.65 9.01 -17.30
C MET A 160 0.85 10.22 -17.77
N VAL A 161 -0.11 10.73 -17.00
CA VAL A 161 -0.96 11.86 -17.38
C VAL A 161 -0.36 13.23 -17.01
N SER A 162 0.74 13.30 -16.25
CA SER A 162 1.35 14.55 -15.77
C SER A 162 2.35 15.18 -16.74
N GLY A 163 2.78 14.48 -17.80
CA GLY A 163 3.70 15.05 -18.80
C GLY A 163 2.99 15.73 -19.96
N ARG A 164 3.77 16.28 -20.92
CA ARG A 164 3.22 16.80 -22.18
C ARG A 164 2.49 15.68 -22.92
N ILE A 165 1.20 15.88 -23.19
CA ILE A 165 0.33 14.90 -23.83
C ILE A 165 0.43 15.10 -25.35
N GLY A 166 1.20 14.24 -26.02
CA GLY A 166 1.15 14.06 -27.48
C GLY A 166 0.37 12.80 -27.83
N ASP A 167 0.03 12.61 -29.09
CA ASP A 167 -0.84 11.51 -29.57
C ASP A 167 -0.33 10.11 -29.17
N THR A 168 0.97 9.87 -29.27
CA THR A 168 1.59 8.60 -28.88
C THR A 168 1.41 8.32 -27.39
N ARG A 169 1.63 9.34 -26.53
CA ARG A 169 1.48 9.19 -25.08
C ARG A 169 0.03 8.98 -24.69
N LEU A 170 -0.89 9.64 -25.37
CA LEU A 170 -2.31 9.51 -25.14
C LEU A 170 -2.82 8.08 -25.44
N ARG A 171 -2.35 7.47 -26.53
CA ARG A 171 -2.64 6.07 -26.85
C ARG A 171 -2.10 5.12 -25.78
N LEU A 172 -0.88 5.34 -25.29
CA LEU A 172 -0.29 4.56 -24.19
C LEU A 172 -1.13 4.67 -22.91
N ILE A 173 -1.65 5.87 -22.59
CA ILE A 173 -2.54 6.07 -21.43
C ILE A 173 -3.84 5.32 -21.63
N ALA A 174 -4.47 5.42 -22.79
CA ALA A 174 -5.72 4.74 -23.10
C ALA A 174 -5.58 3.21 -23.00
N ASP A 175 -4.48 2.67 -23.53
CA ASP A 175 -4.17 1.23 -23.45
C ASP A 175 -3.92 0.79 -21.99
N ALA A 176 -3.19 1.59 -21.22
CA ALA A 176 -2.93 1.30 -19.80
C ALA A 176 -4.23 1.30 -18.98
N VAL A 177 -5.11 2.30 -19.18
CA VAL A 177 -6.42 2.39 -18.52
C VAL A 177 -7.28 1.18 -18.89
N LYS A 178 -7.33 0.80 -20.17
CA LYS A 178 -8.09 -0.37 -20.62
C LYS A 178 -7.60 -1.67 -20.00
N ARG A 179 -6.29 -1.87 -19.92
CA ARG A 179 -5.71 -3.06 -19.26
C ARG A 179 -6.01 -3.08 -17.75
N PHE A 180 -6.04 -1.91 -17.13
CA PHE A 180 -6.35 -1.77 -15.72
C PHE A 180 -7.82 -2.03 -15.37
N GLU A 181 -8.76 -1.96 -16.30
CA GLU A 181 -10.20 -2.13 -16.03
C GLU A 181 -10.53 -3.44 -15.28
N TRP A 182 -10.00 -4.57 -15.74
CA TRP A 182 -10.22 -5.88 -15.10
C TRP A 182 -9.37 -6.08 -13.85
N VAL A 183 -8.12 -5.68 -13.90
CA VAL A 183 -7.21 -5.73 -12.75
C VAL A 183 -7.76 -4.87 -11.63
N GLY A 184 -8.19 -3.64 -11.94
CA GLY A 184 -8.80 -2.71 -11.00
C GLY A 184 -10.08 -3.27 -10.36
N ALA A 185 -10.95 -3.95 -11.14
CA ALA A 185 -12.15 -4.59 -10.59
C ALA A 185 -11.79 -5.71 -9.59
N LEU A 186 -10.80 -6.54 -9.91
CA LEU A 186 -10.32 -7.58 -9.00
C LEU A 186 -9.70 -6.98 -7.73
N ILE A 187 -8.91 -5.91 -7.87
CA ILE A 187 -8.32 -5.18 -6.74
C ILE A 187 -9.44 -4.65 -5.83
N VAL A 188 -10.43 -3.96 -6.38
CA VAL A 188 -11.56 -3.40 -5.62
C VAL A 188 -12.31 -4.49 -4.88
N LEU A 189 -12.63 -5.60 -5.55
CA LEU A 189 -13.29 -6.75 -4.91
C LEU A 189 -12.45 -7.29 -3.75
N THR A 190 -11.15 -7.52 -3.99
CA THR A 190 -10.25 -8.07 -2.96
C THR A 190 -10.14 -7.13 -1.77
N VAL A 191 -9.90 -5.81 -1.98
CA VAL A 191 -9.80 -4.83 -0.88
C VAL A 191 -11.12 -4.73 -0.11
N SER A 192 -12.27 -4.79 -0.79
CA SER A 192 -13.58 -4.72 -0.14
C SER A 192 -13.85 -5.94 0.73
N VAL A 193 -13.67 -7.15 0.19
CA VAL A 193 -13.89 -8.41 0.92
C VAL A 193 -12.93 -8.52 2.10
N THR A 194 -11.63 -8.35 1.86
CA THR A 194 -10.62 -8.44 2.92
C THR A 194 -10.74 -7.32 3.94
N GLY A 195 -11.19 -6.13 3.53
CA GLY A 195 -11.47 -5.02 4.45
C GLY A 195 -12.58 -5.33 5.45
N VAL A 196 -13.67 -5.96 4.97
CA VAL A 196 -14.76 -6.44 5.83
C VAL A 196 -14.27 -7.58 6.74
N MET A 197 -13.52 -8.55 6.18
CA MET A 197 -12.96 -9.66 6.95
C MET A 197 -12.03 -9.16 8.07
N ASN A 198 -11.12 -8.25 7.76
CA ASN A 198 -10.21 -7.68 8.76
C ASN A 198 -10.96 -6.90 9.85
N TYR A 199 -12.04 -6.18 9.49
CA TYR A 199 -12.90 -5.56 10.49
C TYR A 199 -13.51 -6.61 11.43
N LEU A 200 -14.05 -7.70 10.89
CA LEU A 200 -14.67 -8.76 11.69
C LEU A 200 -13.65 -9.51 12.59
N PHE A 201 -12.41 -9.68 12.13
CA PHE A 201 -11.33 -10.28 12.93
C PHE A 201 -10.85 -9.35 14.05
N ILE A 202 -10.71 -8.04 13.79
CA ILE A 202 -10.14 -7.09 14.75
C ILE A 202 -11.18 -6.61 15.77
N VAL A 203 -12.39 -6.29 15.31
CA VAL A 203 -13.45 -5.66 16.11
C VAL A 203 -14.55 -6.66 16.50
N GLY A 204 -14.73 -7.69 15.69
CA GLY A 204 -15.86 -8.62 15.80
C GLY A 204 -17.14 -8.05 15.18
N PRO A 205 -18.28 -8.78 15.30
CA PRO A 205 -19.58 -8.37 14.74
C PRO A 205 -20.29 -7.32 15.61
N ARG A 206 -19.53 -6.41 16.23
CA ARG A 206 -20.05 -5.36 17.12
C ARG A 206 -19.90 -3.99 16.46
N PHE A 207 -20.94 -3.20 16.52
CA PHE A 207 -20.91 -1.79 16.08
C PHE A 207 -20.94 -0.83 17.27
N ASP A 208 -21.34 -1.32 18.44
CA ASP A 208 -21.54 -0.54 19.65
C ASP A 208 -20.18 -0.29 20.34
N GLY A 209 -19.89 0.95 20.68
CA GLY A 209 -18.69 1.38 21.41
C GLY A 209 -17.48 1.73 20.53
N VAL A 210 -17.30 1.08 19.38
CA VAL A 210 -16.16 1.38 18.49
C VAL A 210 -16.30 2.76 17.82
N LEU A 211 -17.53 3.25 17.63
CA LEU A 211 -17.80 4.51 16.90
C LEU A 211 -17.53 5.77 17.73
N PHE A 212 -17.41 5.69 19.06
CA PHE A 212 -17.33 6.87 19.94
C PHE A 212 -15.91 7.27 20.37
N GLY A 213 -14.88 6.45 20.03
CA GLY A 213 -13.47 6.74 20.35
C GLY A 213 -12.68 7.29 19.17
N THR A 214 -11.43 7.71 19.43
CA THR A 214 -10.49 8.16 18.38
C THR A 214 -10.29 7.06 17.31
N TYR A 215 -10.22 5.81 17.72
CA TYR A 215 -10.10 4.67 16.80
C TYR A 215 -11.31 4.60 15.85
N GLY A 216 -12.52 4.67 16.37
CA GLY A 216 -13.76 4.60 15.58
C GLY A 216 -13.91 5.77 14.62
N LEU A 217 -13.56 6.99 15.04
CA LEU A 217 -13.57 8.16 14.17
C LEU A 217 -12.60 7.98 12.98
N LEU A 218 -11.36 7.55 13.24
CA LEU A 218 -10.39 7.32 12.19
C LEU A 218 -10.81 6.19 11.23
N LEU A 219 -11.40 5.14 11.78
CA LEU A 219 -11.97 4.04 10.99
C LEU A 219 -13.12 4.53 10.10
N ALA A 220 -14.03 5.34 10.62
CA ALA A 220 -15.13 5.92 9.86
C ALA A 220 -14.62 6.82 8.72
N ILE A 221 -13.63 7.67 8.99
CA ILE A 221 -12.99 8.50 7.95
C ILE A 221 -12.33 7.63 6.88
N LYS A 222 -11.63 6.55 7.27
CA LYS A 222 -11.03 5.58 6.34
C LYS A 222 -12.09 4.94 5.43
N VAL A 223 -13.20 4.47 6.00
CA VAL A 223 -14.30 3.84 5.25
C VAL A 223 -14.96 4.85 4.30
N LEU A 224 -15.19 6.08 4.75
CA LEU A 224 -15.74 7.15 3.91
C LEU A 224 -14.78 7.50 2.75
N ALA A 225 -13.49 7.66 3.03
CA ALA A 225 -12.49 7.92 2.00
C ALA A 225 -12.44 6.78 0.97
N PHE A 226 -12.53 5.54 1.42
CA PHE A 226 -12.61 4.37 0.55
C PHE A 226 -13.88 4.37 -0.31
N ALA A 227 -15.04 4.70 0.27
CA ALA A 227 -16.30 4.81 -0.48
C ALA A 227 -16.21 5.88 -1.60
N VAL A 228 -15.61 7.04 -1.30
CA VAL A 228 -15.35 8.08 -2.31
C VAL A 228 -14.41 7.57 -3.41
N MET A 229 -13.35 6.82 -3.05
CA MET A 229 -12.47 6.18 -4.04
C MET A 229 -13.21 5.20 -4.95
N LEU A 230 -14.14 4.41 -4.42
CA LEU A 230 -14.98 3.50 -5.23
C LEU A 230 -15.83 4.25 -6.25
N VAL A 231 -16.42 5.39 -5.85
CA VAL A 231 -17.18 6.25 -6.76
C VAL A 231 -16.28 6.80 -7.88
N LEU A 232 -15.09 7.30 -7.54
CA LEU A 232 -14.13 7.80 -8.54
C LEU A 232 -13.66 6.68 -9.48
N ALA A 233 -13.35 5.49 -8.94
CA ALA A 233 -12.98 4.33 -9.74
C ALA A 233 -14.10 3.90 -10.70
N ALA A 234 -15.36 3.92 -10.25
CA ALA A 234 -16.52 3.66 -11.09
C ALA A 234 -16.66 4.73 -12.19
N LEU A 235 -16.52 6.02 -11.87
CA LEU A 235 -16.51 7.11 -12.84
C LEU A 235 -15.40 6.95 -13.87
N ASN A 236 -14.20 6.59 -13.44
CA ASN A 236 -13.07 6.34 -14.33
C ASN A 236 -13.35 5.17 -15.28
N ARG A 237 -13.90 4.08 -14.76
CA ARG A 237 -14.18 2.87 -15.54
C ARG A 237 -15.31 3.08 -16.55
N PHE A 238 -16.45 3.65 -16.12
CA PHE A 238 -17.67 3.67 -16.91
C PHE A 238 -17.85 4.95 -17.75
N HIS A 239 -17.18 6.05 -17.39
CA HIS A 239 -17.37 7.34 -18.06
C HIS A 239 -16.07 7.90 -18.64
N LEU A 240 -15.02 8.07 -17.85
CA LEU A 240 -13.82 8.78 -18.28
C LEU A 240 -12.93 7.95 -19.21
N GLY A 241 -12.76 6.65 -18.95
CA GLY A 241 -12.04 5.73 -19.83
C GLY A 241 -12.66 5.64 -21.23
N PRO A 242 -13.96 5.30 -21.37
CA PRO A 242 -14.67 5.30 -22.66
C PRO A 242 -14.68 6.68 -23.34
N SER A 243 -14.79 7.79 -22.59
CA SER A 243 -14.74 9.13 -23.14
C SER A 243 -13.37 9.45 -23.73
N LEU A 244 -12.28 9.05 -23.05
CA LEU A 244 -10.93 9.20 -23.57
C LEU A 244 -10.72 8.43 -24.88
N GLN A 245 -11.21 7.19 -24.95
CA GLN A 245 -11.11 6.37 -26.15
C GLN A 245 -11.90 6.96 -27.35
N ARG A 246 -13.09 7.53 -27.09
CA ARG A 246 -13.88 8.22 -28.12
C ARG A 246 -13.19 9.48 -28.58
N SER A 247 -12.70 10.31 -27.67
CA SER A 247 -12.03 11.59 -27.99
C SER A 247 -10.73 11.41 -28.77
N LEU A 248 -10.08 10.23 -28.70
CA LEU A 248 -8.95 9.88 -29.56
C LEU A 248 -9.35 9.76 -31.05
N ARG A 249 -10.61 9.38 -31.33
CA ARG A 249 -11.12 9.29 -32.70
C ARG A 249 -11.55 10.67 -33.23
N ASP A 250 -12.04 11.54 -32.34
CA ASP A 250 -12.66 12.82 -32.70
C ASP A 250 -11.68 14.02 -32.60
N GLY A 251 -10.42 13.80 -32.20
CA GLY A 251 -9.40 14.84 -32.09
C GLY A 251 -9.55 15.81 -30.91
N GLN A 252 -10.56 15.64 -30.04
CA GLN A 252 -10.82 16.52 -28.89
C GLN A 252 -10.30 15.93 -27.53
N HIS A 253 -9.11 15.38 -27.53
CA HIS A 253 -8.60 14.57 -26.45
C HIS A 253 -8.14 15.34 -25.19
N LEU A 254 -7.90 16.65 -25.27
CA LEU A 254 -7.34 17.43 -24.14
C LEU A 254 -8.32 17.54 -22.95
N ILE A 255 -9.62 17.64 -23.20
CA ILE A 255 -10.64 17.78 -22.15
C ILE A 255 -10.78 16.45 -21.39
N ALA A 256 -10.88 15.34 -22.12
CA ALA A 256 -10.99 14.01 -21.53
C ALA A 256 -9.74 13.63 -20.73
N ALA A 257 -8.55 13.95 -21.26
CA ALA A 257 -7.30 13.72 -20.54
C ALA A 257 -7.18 14.55 -19.25
N LYS A 258 -7.63 15.81 -19.24
CA LYS A 258 -7.66 16.65 -18.01
C LYS A 258 -8.64 16.09 -16.97
N ALA A 259 -9.81 15.65 -17.39
CA ALA A 259 -10.80 15.05 -16.48
C ALA A 259 -10.26 13.76 -15.84
N LEU A 260 -9.69 12.86 -16.63
CA LEU A 260 -9.04 11.64 -16.14
C LEU A 260 -7.90 11.97 -15.17
N ARG A 261 -7.01 12.93 -15.53
CA ARG A 261 -5.93 13.36 -14.65
C ARG A 261 -6.44 13.82 -13.29
N ARG A 262 -7.47 14.66 -13.26
CA ARG A 262 -8.06 15.16 -12.02
C ARG A 262 -8.60 14.01 -11.15
N SER A 263 -9.32 13.09 -11.76
CA SER A 263 -9.89 11.93 -11.05
C SER A 263 -8.81 11.04 -10.45
N VAL A 264 -7.80 10.64 -11.24
CA VAL A 264 -6.72 9.75 -10.77
C VAL A 264 -5.86 10.43 -9.70
N VAL A 265 -5.62 11.75 -9.79
CA VAL A 265 -4.92 12.50 -8.74
C VAL A 265 -5.73 12.55 -7.46
N MET A 266 -7.06 12.71 -7.53
CA MET A 266 -7.93 12.68 -6.35
C MET A 266 -7.95 11.29 -5.71
N GLU A 267 -8.03 10.22 -6.52
CA GLU A 267 -7.91 8.85 -6.00
C GLU A 267 -6.57 8.60 -5.31
N LEU A 268 -5.46 9.04 -5.91
CA LEU A 268 -4.15 8.91 -5.30
C LEU A 268 -4.07 9.67 -3.96
N ALA A 269 -4.60 10.88 -3.89
CA ALA A 269 -4.63 11.66 -2.65
C ALA A 269 -5.45 10.96 -1.55
N LEU A 270 -6.62 10.40 -1.89
CA LEU A 270 -7.43 9.61 -0.97
C LEU A 270 -6.72 8.32 -0.53
N ALA A 271 -6.04 7.63 -1.45
CA ALA A 271 -5.26 6.44 -1.10
C ALA A 271 -4.13 6.77 -0.12
N LEU A 272 -3.40 7.87 -0.33
CA LEU A 272 -2.38 8.34 0.60
C LEU A 272 -2.97 8.71 1.97
N LEU A 273 -4.13 9.37 1.99
CA LEU A 273 -4.87 9.65 3.23
C LEU A 273 -5.23 8.35 3.97
N ILE A 274 -5.76 7.34 3.26
CA ILE A 274 -6.10 6.03 3.84
C ILE A 274 -4.86 5.37 4.45
N VAL A 275 -3.71 5.38 3.76
CA VAL A 275 -2.47 4.82 4.30
C VAL A 275 -1.99 5.57 5.54
N ALA A 276 -2.14 6.91 5.58
CA ALA A 276 -1.82 7.71 6.77
C ALA A 276 -2.74 7.34 7.94
N LEU A 277 -4.05 7.18 7.70
CA LEU A 277 -5.00 6.73 8.71
C LEU A 277 -4.67 5.32 9.22
N VAL A 278 -4.27 4.40 8.34
CA VAL A 278 -3.86 3.04 8.72
C VAL A 278 -2.58 3.06 9.56
N ALA A 279 -1.60 3.91 9.21
CA ALA A 279 -0.38 4.08 10.00
C ALA A 279 -0.69 4.58 11.42
N TRP A 280 -1.67 5.46 11.56
CA TRP A 280 -2.13 5.97 12.86
C TRP A 280 -2.98 4.94 13.61
N LEU A 281 -3.99 4.33 12.97
CA LEU A 281 -4.82 3.29 13.56
C LEU A 281 -4.00 2.14 14.14
N GLY A 282 -2.90 1.75 13.47
CA GLY A 282 -2.01 0.71 13.95
C GLY A 282 -1.19 1.06 15.22
N THR A 283 -1.32 2.28 15.75
CA THR A 283 -0.75 2.68 17.05
C THR A 283 -1.79 2.76 18.16
N LEU A 284 -3.07 2.52 17.84
CA LEU A 284 -4.20 2.60 18.77
C LEU A 284 -4.76 1.21 19.04
N SER A 285 -5.26 1.00 20.26
CA SER A 285 -6.06 -0.17 20.60
C SER A 285 -7.50 0.02 20.12
N PRO A 286 -8.18 -1.02 19.61
CA PRO A 286 -9.60 -0.98 19.27
C PRO A 286 -10.51 -1.01 20.52
N ASP A 287 -9.96 -1.13 21.73
CA ASP A 287 -10.73 -1.22 22.95
C ASP A 287 -11.56 0.03 23.20
N PRO A 288 -12.88 -0.11 23.41
CA PRO A 288 -13.67 0.89 24.07
C PRO A 288 -13.23 0.93 25.53
N GLY A 289 -12.61 2.03 25.97
CA GLY A 289 -12.30 2.28 27.37
C GLY A 289 -13.53 2.18 28.28
#